data_2ced518b2952bf2c4f89282f635bba9e
#
_entry.id   2ced518b2952bf2c4f89282f635bba9e
#
_cell.length_a   1.000
_cell.length_b   1.000
_cell.length_c   1.000
_cell.angle_alpha   90.00
_cell.angle_beta   90.00
_cell.angle_gamma   90.00
#
_symmetry.space_group_name_H-M   'P 1'
#
loop_
_entity.id
_entity.type
_entity.pdbx_description
1 polymer ?
#
loop_
_entity_poly.entity_id
_entity_poly.type
_entity_poly.pdbx_seq_one_letter_code
_entity_poly.pdbx_strand_id
1 'polypeptide(L)'
;MKVFYTKTYNVWNDNTRKHDIVAQAAQKMDYDEVSLFKFNDTYDSDDELHVRMQGITAAVSRDSIVIFQYPSMVSARYDGFVMEHLKNTCSAKVAVIVEDLGSRIAPSDYKQLSDEIDLFNKADLLIVQSTEMELYLKENGLKEMPVLYQRVWDYPYDFCLDELEIDKKVEQIHDISKQHMLDLKKAGLALSTTTDWENKYGLMINPFETGFCICAGIPVIVPEQTNIADFVSRYGIGFVMSDDENIDDVLNRISDEDIAKAKEQEKKLAPAVADGMFTKLMLQEVVCRIIDNTCLI
;
A
#
# COMPACT_ATOMS: atom_id res chain seq x y z
N MET A 1 -17.86 -19.87 -1.44
CA MET A 1 -17.34 -18.51 -1.71
C MET A 1 -15.82 -18.62 -1.87
N LYS A 2 -15.27 -18.04 -2.93
CA LYS A 2 -13.82 -17.94 -3.15
C LYS A 2 -13.37 -16.49 -3.04
N VAL A 3 -12.16 -16.27 -2.57
CA VAL A 3 -11.53 -14.96 -2.51
C VAL A 3 -10.36 -14.95 -3.48
N PHE A 4 -10.33 -13.93 -4.33
CA PHE A 4 -9.27 -13.72 -5.31
C PHE A 4 -8.57 -12.39 -5.02
N TYR A 5 -7.31 -12.30 -5.43
CA TYR A 5 -6.57 -11.04 -5.50
C TYR A 5 -5.96 -10.89 -6.89
N THR A 6 -5.83 -9.66 -7.37
CA THR A 6 -5.11 -9.42 -8.63
C THR A 6 -3.62 -9.26 -8.38
N LYS A 7 -2.80 -9.75 -9.30
CA LYS A 7 -1.36 -9.49 -9.34
C LYS A 7 -0.91 -9.20 -10.76
N THR A 8 -0.19 -8.10 -10.96
CA THR A 8 0.33 -7.73 -12.27
C THR A 8 1.78 -8.18 -12.43
N TYR A 9 2.07 -8.86 -13.53
CA TYR A 9 3.37 -9.34 -13.92
C TYR A 9 3.97 -8.48 -15.04
N ASN A 10 5.27 -8.60 -15.25
CA ASN A 10 6.04 -7.85 -16.25
C ASN A 10 6.04 -6.33 -16.01
N VAL A 11 5.92 -5.92 -14.77
CA VAL A 11 6.13 -4.54 -14.35
C VAL A 11 7.49 -4.46 -13.67
N TRP A 12 8.36 -3.60 -14.20
CA TRP A 12 9.75 -3.46 -13.76
C TRP A 12 9.94 -2.07 -13.14
N ASN A 13 9.30 -1.84 -11.99
CA ASN A 13 9.50 -0.62 -11.23
C ASN A 13 9.20 -0.84 -9.73
N ASP A 14 9.63 0.09 -8.90
CA ASP A 14 9.43 0.02 -7.43
C ASP A 14 7.96 0.16 -7.03
N ASN A 15 7.10 0.69 -7.91
CA ASN A 15 5.67 0.87 -7.65
C ASN A 15 4.89 -0.45 -7.48
N THR A 16 5.48 -1.60 -7.82
CA THR A 16 4.85 -2.92 -7.64
C THR A 16 5.20 -3.61 -6.33
N ARG A 17 6.04 -3.01 -5.49
CA ARG A 17 6.40 -3.62 -4.19
C ARG A 17 5.18 -3.78 -3.29
N LYS A 18 4.28 -2.80 -3.27
CA LYS A 18 3.01 -2.88 -2.54
C LYS A 18 2.16 -4.04 -3.05
N HIS A 19 2.08 -4.23 -4.38
CA HIS A 19 1.41 -5.38 -5.00
C HIS A 19 1.97 -6.72 -4.51
N ASP A 20 3.30 -6.83 -4.40
CA ASP A 20 3.95 -8.05 -3.93
C ASP A 20 3.66 -8.32 -2.44
N ILE A 21 3.61 -7.28 -1.61
CA ILE A 21 3.25 -7.41 -0.19
C ILE A 21 1.83 -7.96 -0.05
N VAL A 22 0.86 -7.39 -0.77
CA VAL A 22 -0.53 -7.85 -0.76
C VAL A 22 -0.63 -9.28 -1.29
N ALA A 23 0.03 -9.57 -2.41
CA ALA A 23 0.02 -10.90 -3.00
C ALA A 23 0.59 -11.97 -2.05
N GLN A 24 1.72 -11.71 -1.39
CA GLN A 24 2.31 -12.64 -0.43
C GLN A 24 1.39 -12.88 0.78
N ALA A 25 0.75 -11.81 1.30
CA ALA A 25 -0.22 -11.94 2.38
C ALA A 25 -1.44 -12.78 1.95
N ALA A 26 -1.99 -12.50 0.77
CA ALA A 26 -3.13 -13.22 0.21
C ALA A 26 -2.81 -14.70 -0.04
N GLN A 27 -1.63 -15.03 -0.58
CA GLN A 27 -1.16 -16.42 -0.75
C GLN A 27 -1.08 -17.17 0.58
N LYS A 28 -0.56 -16.54 1.64
CA LYS A 28 -0.52 -17.14 2.98
C LYS A 28 -1.91 -17.37 3.59
N MET A 29 -2.95 -16.77 3.00
CA MET A 29 -4.36 -16.92 3.38
C MET A 29 -5.13 -17.87 2.46
N ASP A 30 -4.44 -18.57 1.56
CA ASP A 30 -5.02 -19.47 0.56
C ASP A 30 -6.03 -18.78 -0.37
N TYR A 31 -5.82 -17.50 -0.69
CA TYR A 31 -6.60 -16.78 -1.70
C TYR A 31 -6.08 -17.12 -3.10
N ASP A 32 -7.00 -17.24 -4.04
CA ASP A 32 -6.69 -17.53 -5.44
C ASP A 32 -6.19 -16.27 -6.18
N GLU A 33 -5.29 -16.42 -7.13
CA GLU A 33 -4.74 -15.31 -7.90
C GLU A 33 -5.50 -15.10 -9.23
N VAL A 34 -5.75 -13.83 -9.56
CA VAL A 34 -6.09 -13.36 -10.91
C VAL A 34 -4.86 -12.67 -11.47
N SER A 35 -4.13 -13.37 -12.35
CA SER A 35 -2.87 -12.87 -12.91
C SER A 35 -3.14 -11.88 -14.05
N LEU A 36 -2.64 -10.66 -13.89
CA LEU A 36 -2.63 -9.63 -14.92
C LEU A 36 -1.20 -9.52 -15.49
N PHE A 37 -1.09 -9.12 -16.75
CA PHE A 37 0.21 -8.96 -17.39
C PHE A 37 0.31 -7.60 -18.03
N LYS A 38 1.40 -6.86 -17.75
CA LYS A 38 1.65 -5.59 -18.43
C LYS A 38 1.98 -5.83 -19.90
N PHE A 39 1.27 -5.13 -20.76
CA PHE A 39 1.48 -5.08 -22.20
C PHE A 39 0.98 -3.73 -22.73
N ASN A 40 1.20 -3.43 -24.00
CA ASN A 40 0.62 -2.25 -24.62
C ASN A 40 -0.79 -2.56 -25.12
N ASP A 41 -1.79 -2.20 -24.32
CA ASP A 41 -3.22 -2.46 -24.57
C ASP A 41 -3.81 -1.60 -25.70
N THR A 42 -3.07 -0.61 -26.21
CA THR A 42 -3.52 0.20 -27.35
C THR A 42 -3.58 -0.56 -28.66
N TYR A 43 -2.92 -1.74 -28.74
CA TYR A 43 -3.00 -2.62 -29.89
C TYR A 43 -4.23 -3.51 -29.92
N ASP A 44 -4.91 -3.68 -28.79
CA ASP A 44 -6.12 -4.49 -28.71
C ASP A 44 -7.38 -3.62 -28.95
N SER A 45 -8.31 -4.12 -29.72
CA SER A 45 -9.67 -3.60 -29.78
C SER A 45 -10.43 -3.87 -28.48
N ASP A 46 -11.57 -3.23 -28.26
CA ASP A 46 -12.40 -3.48 -27.09
C ASP A 46 -12.90 -4.94 -27.06
N ASP A 47 -13.22 -5.52 -28.21
CA ASP A 47 -13.65 -6.93 -28.31
C ASP A 47 -12.52 -7.88 -27.89
N GLU A 48 -11.29 -7.60 -28.30
CA GLU A 48 -10.09 -8.41 -27.90
C GLU A 48 -9.84 -8.29 -26.40
N LEU A 49 -9.98 -7.10 -25.82
CA LEU A 49 -9.87 -6.92 -24.37
C LEU A 49 -10.96 -7.70 -23.62
N HIS A 50 -12.21 -7.69 -24.12
CA HIS A 50 -13.28 -8.50 -23.52
C HIS A 50 -12.95 -10.00 -23.55
N VAL A 51 -12.43 -10.50 -24.65
CA VAL A 51 -12.00 -11.92 -24.77
C VAL A 51 -10.85 -12.23 -23.79
N ARG A 52 -9.88 -11.31 -23.64
CA ARG A 52 -8.82 -11.47 -22.65
C ARG A 52 -9.36 -11.55 -21.23
N MET A 53 -10.30 -10.66 -20.87
CA MET A 53 -10.92 -10.66 -19.54
C MET A 53 -11.64 -11.97 -19.25
N GLN A 54 -12.34 -12.57 -20.24
CA GLN A 54 -12.98 -13.89 -20.08
C GLN A 54 -11.95 -14.97 -19.72
N GLY A 55 -10.78 -14.96 -20.36
CA GLY A 55 -9.69 -15.90 -20.06
C GLY A 55 -9.07 -15.67 -18.67
N ILE A 56 -8.74 -14.43 -18.36
CA ILE A 56 -8.08 -14.06 -17.10
C ILE A 56 -8.98 -14.34 -15.89
N THR A 57 -10.27 -14.08 -16.00
CA THR A 57 -11.25 -14.21 -14.90
C THR A 57 -12.04 -15.51 -14.94
N ALA A 58 -11.65 -16.51 -15.73
CA ALA A 58 -12.41 -17.75 -15.96
C ALA A 58 -12.76 -18.51 -14.67
N ALA A 59 -11.99 -18.37 -13.61
CA ALA A 59 -12.24 -18.99 -12.31
C ALA A 59 -13.17 -18.16 -11.40
N VAL A 60 -13.41 -16.88 -11.73
CA VAL A 60 -14.20 -15.95 -10.92
C VAL A 60 -15.70 -16.16 -11.21
N SER A 61 -16.49 -16.24 -10.17
CA SER A 61 -17.95 -16.47 -10.24
C SER A 61 -18.71 -15.45 -9.40
N ARG A 62 -20.04 -15.48 -9.49
CA ARG A 62 -20.95 -14.61 -8.74
C ARG A 62 -20.69 -14.59 -7.22
N ASP A 63 -20.31 -15.72 -6.65
CA ASP A 63 -20.09 -15.85 -5.21
C ASP A 63 -18.64 -15.57 -4.81
N SER A 64 -17.84 -15.00 -5.72
CA SER A 64 -16.45 -14.65 -5.47
C SER A 64 -16.34 -13.22 -4.94
N ILE A 65 -15.32 -13.02 -4.09
CA ILE A 65 -14.81 -11.71 -3.72
C ILE A 65 -13.48 -11.52 -4.46
N VAL A 66 -13.29 -10.41 -5.15
CA VAL A 66 -12.06 -10.06 -5.83
C VAL A 66 -11.46 -8.82 -5.18
N ILE A 67 -10.23 -8.93 -4.72
CA ILE A 67 -9.44 -7.82 -4.20
C ILE A 67 -8.59 -7.30 -5.36
N PHE A 68 -9.00 -6.17 -5.93
CA PHE A 68 -8.35 -5.56 -7.07
C PHE A 68 -7.30 -4.56 -6.58
N GLN A 69 -6.03 -4.84 -6.86
CA GLN A 69 -4.91 -3.95 -6.55
C GLN A 69 -4.82 -2.86 -7.63
N TYR A 70 -5.02 -1.62 -7.24
CA TYR A 70 -5.06 -0.46 -8.13
C TYR A 70 -3.90 0.51 -7.82
N PRO A 71 -3.22 1.06 -8.86
CA PRO A 71 -3.40 0.79 -10.30
C PRO A 71 -2.75 -0.54 -10.72
N SER A 72 -3.30 -1.24 -11.74
CA SER A 72 -2.67 -2.45 -12.27
C SER A 72 -1.33 -2.20 -12.95
N MET A 73 -0.98 -0.94 -13.19
CA MET A 73 0.20 -0.51 -13.94
C MET A 73 0.18 -0.89 -15.43
N VAL A 74 -0.96 -1.33 -15.96
CA VAL A 74 -1.17 -1.52 -17.41
C VAL A 74 -1.64 -0.20 -18.03
N SER A 75 -2.90 0.17 -17.81
CA SER A 75 -3.48 1.48 -18.19
C SER A 75 -4.83 1.69 -17.50
N ALA A 76 -5.32 2.93 -17.45
CA ALA A 76 -6.67 3.25 -16.98
C ALA A 76 -7.77 2.53 -17.78
N ARG A 77 -7.59 2.43 -19.12
CA ARG A 77 -8.50 1.70 -20.00
C ARG A 77 -8.56 0.22 -19.60
N TYR A 78 -7.43 -0.43 -19.45
CA TYR A 78 -7.34 -1.83 -19.05
C TYR A 78 -7.99 -2.09 -17.69
N ASP A 79 -7.70 -1.25 -16.69
CA ASP A 79 -8.29 -1.35 -15.35
C ASP A 79 -9.81 -1.20 -15.39
N GLY A 80 -10.31 -0.29 -16.25
CA GLY A 80 -11.73 -0.14 -16.51
C GLY A 80 -12.37 -1.42 -17.06
N PHE A 81 -11.74 -2.09 -18.02
CA PHE A 81 -12.18 -3.38 -18.58
C PHE A 81 -12.17 -4.49 -17.52
N VAL A 82 -11.12 -4.59 -16.70
CA VAL A 82 -11.05 -5.56 -15.60
C VAL A 82 -12.25 -5.35 -14.66
N MET A 83 -12.43 -4.12 -14.16
CA MET A 83 -13.50 -3.78 -13.23
C MET A 83 -14.88 -4.08 -13.82
N GLU A 84 -15.13 -3.64 -15.05
CA GLU A 84 -16.41 -3.86 -15.72
C GLU A 84 -16.71 -5.35 -15.91
N HIS A 85 -15.72 -6.13 -16.31
CA HIS A 85 -15.88 -7.56 -16.49
C HIS A 85 -16.17 -8.28 -15.17
N LEU A 86 -15.43 -7.95 -14.10
CA LEU A 86 -15.67 -8.51 -12.77
C LEU A 86 -17.08 -8.20 -12.26
N LYS A 87 -17.58 -6.97 -12.47
CA LYS A 87 -18.90 -6.55 -12.00
C LYS A 87 -20.03 -7.06 -12.88
N ASN A 88 -19.94 -6.91 -14.19
CA ASN A 88 -21.05 -7.14 -15.11
C ASN A 88 -21.11 -8.59 -15.61
N THR A 89 -19.96 -9.22 -15.88
CA THR A 89 -19.90 -10.59 -16.42
C THR A 89 -19.81 -11.63 -15.31
N CYS A 90 -18.83 -11.46 -14.40
CA CYS A 90 -18.65 -12.39 -13.29
C CYS A 90 -19.68 -12.18 -12.18
N SER A 91 -20.27 -11.00 -12.08
CA SER A 91 -21.14 -10.56 -10.97
C SER A 91 -20.47 -10.73 -9.60
N ALA A 92 -19.15 -10.58 -9.57
CA ALA A 92 -18.34 -10.71 -8.35
C ALA A 92 -18.49 -9.48 -7.44
N LYS A 93 -18.22 -9.65 -6.17
CA LYS A 93 -17.97 -8.55 -5.24
C LYS A 93 -16.54 -8.09 -5.39
N VAL A 94 -16.33 -6.79 -5.52
CA VAL A 94 -14.99 -6.22 -5.77
C VAL A 94 -14.63 -5.23 -4.68
N ALA A 95 -13.52 -5.49 -3.99
CA ALA A 95 -12.84 -4.53 -3.15
C ALA A 95 -11.62 -3.98 -3.90
N VAL A 96 -11.41 -2.67 -3.89
CA VAL A 96 -10.25 -2.04 -4.53
C VAL A 96 -9.27 -1.56 -3.48
N ILE A 97 -8.02 -2.01 -3.56
CA ILE A 97 -6.91 -1.43 -2.79
C ILE A 97 -6.30 -0.31 -3.62
N VAL A 98 -6.43 0.93 -3.14
CA VAL A 98 -5.79 2.10 -3.76
C VAL A 98 -4.39 2.25 -3.18
N GLU A 99 -3.42 1.63 -3.85
CA GLU A 99 -2.01 1.68 -3.44
C GLU A 99 -1.36 3.02 -3.78
N ASP A 100 -1.80 3.59 -4.90
CA ASP A 100 -1.46 4.93 -5.37
C ASP A 100 -2.55 5.43 -6.34
N LEU A 101 -2.55 6.72 -6.65
CA LEU A 101 -3.36 7.25 -7.74
C LEU A 101 -2.55 7.16 -9.04
N GLY A 102 -3.06 6.40 -10.01
CA GLY A 102 -2.41 6.20 -11.29
C GLY A 102 -2.10 7.51 -12.02
N SER A 103 -3.01 8.49 -11.96
CA SER A 103 -2.81 9.84 -12.51
C SER A 103 -1.63 10.60 -11.88
N ARG A 104 -1.17 10.19 -10.70
CA ARG A 104 -0.01 10.79 -10.02
C ARG A 104 1.30 10.07 -10.34
N ILE A 105 1.28 8.74 -10.37
CA ILE A 105 2.51 7.95 -10.50
C ILE A 105 2.81 7.51 -11.94
N ALA A 106 1.78 7.43 -12.81
CA ALA A 106 1.91 7.01 -14.21
C ALA A 106 0.99 7.81 -15.14
N PRO A 107 1.15 9.16 -15.23
CA PRO A 107 0.23 10.04 -15.97
C PRO A 107 0.18 9.79 -17.47
N SER A 108 1.13 9.05 -18.04
CA SER A 108 1.08 8.59 -19.43
C SER A 108 -0.02 7.56 -19.68
N ASP A 109 -0.24 6.66 -18.70
CA ASP A 109 -1.14 5.53 -18.78
C ASP A 109 -2.48 5.80 -18.04
N TYR A 110 -2.45 6.74 -17.07
CA TYR A 110 -3.57 7.17 -16.23
C TYR A 110 -3.69 8.70 -16.28
N LYS A 111 -4.51 9.20 -17.21
CA LYS A 111 -4.50 10.65 -17.54
C LYS A 111 -5.34 11.51 -16.61
N GLN A 112 -6.44 10.99 -16.10
CA GLN A 112 -7.43 11.80 -15.39
C GLN A 112 -7.90 11.10 -14.11
N LEU A 113 -7.93 11.86 -13.02
CA LEU A 113 -8.47 11.40 -11.74
C LEU A 113 -9.96 11.00 -11.85
N SER A 114 -10.74 11.65 -12.74
CA SER A 114 -12.14 11.30 -12.97
C SER A 114 -12.33 9.85 -13.41
N ASP A 115 -11.43 9.31 -14.24
CA ASP A 115 -11.51 7.93 -14.71
C ASP A 115 -11.25 6.94 -13.55
N GLU A 116 -10.35 7.31 -12.64
CA GLU A 116 -10.07 6.56 -11.42
C GLU A 116 -11.29 6.56 -10.48
N ILE A 117 -11.89 7.73 -10.25
CA ILE A 117 -13.10 7.87 -9.44
C ILE A 117 -14.26 7.05 -10.02
N ASP A 118 -14.43 7.07 -11.34
CA ASP A 118 -15.48 6.27 -12.00
C ASP A 118 -15.24 4.77 -11.83
N LEU A 119 -13.97 4.32 -11.83
CA LEU A 119 -13.61 2.95 -11.51
C LEU A 119 -13.93 2.63 -10.05
N PHE A 120 -13.50 3.48 -9.10
CA PHE A 120 -13.72 3.27 -7.67
C PHE A 120 -15.21 3.24 -7.32
N ASN A 121 -16.02 4.06 -7.98
CA ASN A 121 -17.47 4.09 -7.80
C ASN A 121 -18.20 2.80 -8.23
N LYS A 122 -17.52 1.88 -8.92
CA LYS A 122 -18.07 0.54 -9.27
C LYS A 122 -17.72 -0.52 -8.20
N ALA A 123 -16.82 -0.23 -7.27
CA ALA A 123 -16.42 -1.15 -6.22
C ALA A 123 -17.52 -1.34 -5.16
N ASP A 124 -17.48 -2.46 -4.45
CA ASP A 124 -18.35 -2.72 -3.28
C ASP A 124 -17.69 -2.22 -1.98
N LEU A 125 -16.34 -2.05 -1.98
CA LEU A 125 -15.56 -1.57 -0.86
C LEU A 125 -14.26 -0.97 -1.39
N LEU A 126 -13.78 0.09 -0.74
CA LEU A 126 -12.51 0.73 -1.06
C LEU A 126 -11.54 0.60 0.13
N ILE A 127 -10.30 0.29 -0.15
CA ILE A 127 -9.20 0.35 0.82
C ILE A 127 -8.30 1.51 0.39
N VAL A 128 -8.19 2.51 1.26
CA VAL A 128 -7.35 3.69 1.05
C VAL A 128 -6.26 3.75 2.12
N GLN A 129 -5.26 4.59 1.92
CA GLN A 129 -4.14 4.64 2.85
C GLN A 129 -4.41 5.56 4.04
N SER A 130 -5.34 6.52 3.91
CA SER A 130 -5.61 7.53 4.94
C SER A 130 -6.99 8.14 4.83
N THR A 131 -7.39 8.84 5.90
CA THR A 131 -8.59 9.70 5.92
C THR A 131 -8.46 10.85 4.93
N GLU A 132 -7.26 11.39 4.76
CA GLU A 132 -6.97 12.48 3.82
C GLU A 132 -7.17 12.01 2.37
N MET A 133 -6.76 10.77 2.05
CA MET A 133 -7.02 10.17 0.73
C MET A 133 -8.52 9.98 0.52
N GLU A 134 -9.25 9.46 1.49
CA GLU A 134 -10.71 9.32 1.38
C GLU A 134 -11.39 10.67 1.14
N LEU A 135 -11.04 11.69 1.93
CA LEU A 135 -11.60 13.04 1.77
C LEU A 135 -11.30 13.61 0.38
N TYR A 136 -10.04 13.49 -0.07
CA TYR A 136 -9.65 13.93 -1.40
C TYR A 136 -10.46 13.22 -2.51
N LEU A 137 -10.65 11.92 -2.41
CA LEU A 137 -11.47 11.17 -3.37
C LEU A 137 -12.93 11.60 -3.34
N LYS A 138 -13.51 11.84 -2.13
CA LYS A 138 -14.89 12.34 -1.97
C LYS A 138 -15.07 13.75 -2.56
N GLU A 139 -14.13 14.65 -2.34
CA GLU A 139 -14.13 15.98 -2.95
C GLU A 139 -14.09 15.93 -4.49
N ASN A 140 -13.56 14.85 -5.06
CA ASN A 140 -13.47 14.63 -6.51
C ASN A 140 -14.54 13.68 -7.07
N GLY A 141 -15.58 13.34 -6.29
CA GLY A 141 -16.75 12.63 -6.79
C GLY A 141 -16.88 11.16 -6.40
N LEU A 142 -16.06 10.67 -5.45
CA LEU A 142 -16.27 9.36 -4.86
C LEU A 142 -17.61 9.33 -4.12
N LYS A 143 -18.45 8.35 -4.45
CA LYS A 143 -19.75 8.12 -3.82
C LYS A 143 -19.58 7.51 -2.43
N GLU A 144 -20.63 7.63 -1.59
CA GLU A 144 -20.67 6.95 -0.31
C GLU A 144 -20.59 5.43 -0.51
N MET A 145 -19.62 4.81 0.13
CA MET A 145 -19.38 3.37 0.14
C MET A 145 -18.57 2.95 1.38
N PRO A 146 -18.54 1.66 1.73
CA PRO A 146 -17.64 1.18 2.79
C PRO A 146 -16.16 1.45 2.45
N VAL A 147 -15.44 2.06 3.39
CA VAL A 147 -14.01 2.34 3.27
C VAL A 147 -13.25 1.69 4.42
N LEU A 148 -12.11 1.10 4.13
CA LEU A 148 -11.12 0.61 5.08
C LEU A 148 -9.80 1.36 4.89
N TYR A 149 -8.96 1.36 5.93
CA TYR A 149 -7.67 2.05 5.89
C TYR A 149 -6.52 1.08 6.01
N GLN A 150 -5.57 1.18 5.09
CA GLN A 150 -4.26 0.54 5.19
C GLN A 150 -3.42 1.31 6.22
N ARG A 151 -3.09 0.68 7.35
CA ARG A 151 -2.41 1.36 8.48
C ARG A 151 -0.91 1.53 8.26
N VAL A 152 -0.25 0.42 7.99
CA VAL A 152 1.18 0.34 7.72
C VAL A 152 1.41 -0.71 6.66
N TRP A 153 2.37 -0.50 5.78
CA TRP A 153 2.80 -1.52 4.84
C TRP A 153 3.71 -2.51 5.55
N ASP A 154 3.39 -3.78 5.46
CA ASP A 154 4.26 -4.86 5.90
C ASP A 154 5.53 -4.94 5.06
N TYR A 155 6.54 -5.66 5.56
CA TYR A 155 7.77 -5.90 4.83
C TYR A 155 8.15 -7.39 4.92
N PRO A 156 7.53 -8.25 4.11
CA PRO A 156 7.65 -9.71 4.19
C PRO A 156 8.95 -10.25 3.58
N TYR A 157 10.03 -9.52 3.69
CA TYR A 157 11.34 -9.95 3.22
C TYR A 157 12.23 -10.35 4.38
N ASP A 158 12.92 -11.50 4.25
CA ASP A 158 13.90 -11.94 5.24
C ASP A 158 15.10 -10.99 5.28
N PHE A 159 15.25 -10.29 6.39
CA PHE A 159 16.41 -9.49 6.68
C PHE A 159 17.22 -10.10 7.79
N CYS A 160 18.44 -10.50 7.47
CA CYS A 160 19.49 -10.72 8.44
C CYS A 160 20.53 -9.59 8.29
N LEU A 161 20.36 -8.53 9.07
CA LEU A 161 21.37 -7.48 9.19
C LEU A 161 22.15 -7.75 10.48
N ASP A 162 23.44 -8.06 10.34
CA ASP A 162 24.35 -8.18 11.47
C ASP A 162 24.36 -6.89 12.28
N GLU A 163 24.55 -6.98 13.58
CA GLU A 163 24.72 -5.82 14.45
C GLU A 163 25.94 -5.00 13.99
N LEU A 164 25.66 -3.82 13.45
CA LEU A 164 26.70 -2.85 13.07
C LEU A 164 26.77 -1.75 14.14
N GLU A 165 27.99 -1.28 14.41
CA GLU A 165 28.17 -0.05 15.19
C GLU A 165 27.47 1.12 14.50
N ILE A 166 26.74 1.91 15.28
CA ILE A 166 25.80 2.92 14.79
C ILE A 166 26.32 4.31 15.19
N ASP A 167 26.61 5.13 14.20
CA ASP A 167 26.74 6.57 14.38
C ASP A 167 25.34 7.22 14.37
N LYS A 168 25.10 8.15 15.30
CA LYS A 168 23.85 8.91 15.39
C LYS A 168 23.77 9.92 14.25
N LYS A 169 23.28 9.49 13.10
CA LYS A 169 22.97 10.33 11.93
C LYS A 169 21.57 9.99 11.45
N VAL A 170 20.89 11.00 10.94
CA VAL A 170 19.64 10.81 10.21
C VAL A 170 19.95 10.71 8.73
N GLU A 171 19.40 9.70 8.09
CA GLU A 171 19.46 9.53 6.65
C GLU A 171 18.06 9.49 6.07
N GLN A 172 17.85 10.21 4.98
CA GLN A 172 16.58 10.22 4.28
C GLN A 172 16.45 8.96 3.43
N ILE A 173 15.28 8.31 3.50
CA ILE A 173 15.02 7.11 2.73
C ILE A 173 14.66 7.51 1.30
N HIS A 174 15.56 7.24 0.37
CA HIS A 174 15.34 7.52 -1.07
C HIS A 174 15.26 6.25 -1.93
N ASP A 175 15.87 5.16 -1.47
CA ASP A 175 15.96 3.89 -2.20
C ASP A 175 16.13 2.74 -1.21
N ILE A 176 15.51 1.61 -1.51
CA ILE A 176 15.56 0.41 -0.67
C ILE A 176 16.43 -0.67 -1.33
N SER A 177 17.60 -0.28 -1.80
CA SER A 177 18.63 -1.25 -2.13
C SER A 177 19.26 -1.85 -0.86
N LYS A 178 19.81 -3.07 -0.96
CA LYS A 178 20.52 -3.68 0.17
C LYS A 178 21.65 -2.78 0.71
N GLN A 179 22.32 -2.03 -0.17
CA GLN A 179 23.38 -1.10 0.22
C GLN A 179 22.83 0.09 1.01
N HIS A 180 21.75 0.68 0.52
CA HIS A 180 21.08 1.79 1.20
C HIS A 180 20.58 1.39 2.60
N MET A 181 20.08 0.16 2.75
CA MET A 181 19.70 -0.38 4.05
C MET A 181 20.84 -0.50 5.04
N LEU A 182 22.02 -0.92 4.55
CA LEU A 182 23.23 -0.95 5.38
C LEU A 182 23.65 0.46 5.80
N ASP A 183 23.50 1.44 4.91
CA ASP A 183 23.85 2.82 5.18
C ASP A 183 22.86 3.45 6.18
N LEU A 184 21.56 3.22 6.04
CA LEU A 184 20.54 3.61 7.03
C LEU A 184 20.82 2.98 8.41
N LYS A 185 21.18 1.70 8.45
CA LYS A 185 21.50 1.04 9.71
C LYS A 185 22.74 1.65 10.40
N LYS A 186 23.73 2.06 9.62
CA LYS A 186 24.90 2.80 10.15
C LYS A 186 24.51 4.20 10.65
N ALA A 187 23.56 4.85 9.99
CA ALA A 187 23.05 6.15 10.42
C ALA A 187 22.26 6.08 11.74
N GLY A 188 21.63 4.95 12.03
CA GLY A 188 20.95 4.69 13.31
C GLY A 188 19.56 5.26 13.46
N LEU A 189 19.16 6.20 12.61
CA LEU A 189 17.85 6.82 12.50
C LEU A 189 17.54 7.08 11.02
N ALA A 190 16.29 6.95 10.62
CA ALA A 190 15.86 7.26 9.27
C ALA A 190 14.77 8.33 9.28
N LEU A 191 14.87 9.30 8.36
CA LEU A 191 13.79 10.24 8.09
C LEU A 191 12.87 9.62 7.05
N SER A 192 11.69 9.20 7.48
CA SER A 192 10.65 8.71 6.57
C SER A 192 9.91 9.91 6.01
N THR A 193 10.34 10.34 4.84
CA THR A 193 9.61 11.33 4.05
C THR A 193 9.10 10.65 2.79
N THR A 194 7.82 10.76 2.53
CA THR A 194 7.38 10.66 1.15
C THR A 194 8.00 11.84 0.42
N THR A 195 8.62 11.60 -0.73
CA THR A 195 9.32 12.63 -1.52
C THR A 195 8.46 13.88 -1.82
N ASP A 196 7.17 13.79 -1.55
CA ASP A 196 6.15 14.81 -1.79
C ASP A 196 5.37 15.24 -0.54
N TRP A 197 5.93 15.08 0.69
CA TRP A 197 5.21 15.52 1.91
C TRP A 197 4.87 17.03 1.90
N GLU A 198 5.63 17.85 1.20
CA GLU A 198 5.32 19.27 0.96
C GLU A 198 4.08 19.47 0.06
N ASN A 199 3.68 18.41 -0.64
CA ASN A 199 2.49 18.41 -1.47
C ASN A 199 1.40 17.56 -0.77
N LYS A 200 0.15 17.99 -0.88
CA LYS A 200 -1.00 17.31 -0.26
C LYS A 200 -1.07 15.81 -0.55
N TYR A 201 -0.51 15.35 -1.65
CA TYR A 201 -0.51 13.93 -2.02
C TYR A 201 0.40 13.09 -1.10
N GLY A 202 1.57 13.60 -0.75
CA GLY A 202 2.47 12.92 0.18
C GLY A 202 1.85 12.66 1.56
N LEU A 203 0.93 13.54 1.99
CA LEU A 203 0.20 13.35 3.24
C LEU A 203 -0.90 12.28 3.15
N MET A 204 -1.31 11.88 1.95
CA MET A 204 -2.39 10.89 1.74
C MET A 204 -1.89 9.45 1.72
N ILE A 205 -0.59 9.23 1.46
CA ILE A 205 0.00 7.90 1.31
C ILE A 205 0.85 7.52 2.52
N ASN A 206 0.80 6.23 2.86
CA ASN A 206 1.67 5.67 3.89
C ASN A 206 2.98 5.21 3.24
N PRO A 207 4.13 5.67 3.75
CA PRO A 207 5.43 5.23 3.24
C PRO A 207 5.62 3.75 3.56
N PHE A 208 5.84 2.92 2.53
CA PHE A 208 6.07 1.49 2.72
C PHE A 208 7.45 1.22 3.37
N GLU A 209 8.35 2.18 3.28
CA GLU A 209 9.66 2.18 3.91
C GLU A 209 9.59 2.05 5.43
N THR A 210 8.50 2.48 6.05
CA THR A 210 8.31 2.34 7.50
C THR A 210 8.34 0.86 7.92
N GLY A 211 7.65 -0.02 7.18
CA GLY A 211 7.69 -1.46 7.45
C GLY A 211 9.10 -2.03 7.34
N PHE A 212 9.85 -1.57 6.34
CA PHE A 212 11.25 -1.89 6.18
C PHE A 212 12.09 -1.47 7.39
N CYS A 213 11.98 -0.22 7.83
CA CYS A 213 12.74 0.31 8.98
C CYS A 213 12.45 -0.49 10.25
N ILE A 214 11.18 -0.83 10.50
CA ILE A 214 10.78 -1.70 11.62
C ILE A 214 11.52 -3.05 11.57
N CYS A 215 11.54 -3.71 10.41
CA CYS A 215 12.22 -4.99 10.24
C CYS A 215 13.74 -4.87 10.37
N ALA A 216 14.30 -3.74 9.97
CA ALA A 216 15.73 -3.47 10.06
C ALA A 216 16.20 -2.97 11.45
N GLY A 217 15.27 -2.64 12.36
CA GLY A 217 15.57 -2.06 13.67
C GLY A 217 16.15 -0.64 13.57
N ILE A 218 15.57 0.18 12.68
CA ILE A 218 16.00 1.56 12.41
C ILE A 218 14.85 2.51 12.77
N PRO A 219 14.86 3.12 13.98
CA PRO A 219 13.79 4.03 14.37
C PRO A 219 13.62 5.18 13.39
N VAL A 220 12.35 5.45 13.05
CA VAL A 220 12.01 6.47 12.07
C VAL A 220 11.72 7.81 12.74
N ILE A 221 12.05 8.90 12.05
CA ILE A 221 11.54 10.24 12.34
C ILE A 221 10.48 10.53 11.27
N VAL A 222 9.28 10.91 11.70
CA VAL A 222 8.15 11.19 10.82
C VAL A 222 7.56 12.56 11.16
N PRO A 223 7.17 13.38 10.15
CA PRO A 223 6.43 14.61 10.41
C PRO A 223 5.05 14.32 11.02
N GLU A 224 4.59 15.17 11.94
CA GLU A 224 3.31 14.98 12.66
C GLU A 224 2.08 14.98 11.75
N GLN A 225 2.16 15.65 10.59
CA GLN A 225 1.08 15.69 9.61
C GLN A 225 0.91 14.40 8.82
N THR A 226 1.85 13.44 8.93
CA THR A 226 1.79 12.19 8.19
C THR A 226 0.87 11.19 8.88
N ASN A 227 0.13 10.39 8.09
CA ASN A 227 -0.76 9.36 8.62
C ASN A 227 -0.06 8.31 9.48
N ILE A 228 1.25 8.14 9.28
CA ILE A 228 2.03 7.17 10.04
C ILE A 228 2.45 7.68 11.42
N ALA A 229 2.35 9.00 11.69
CA ALA A 229 2.79 9.60 12.95
C ALA A 229 2.13 8.99 14.18
N ASP A 230 0.80 8.79 14.13
CA ASP A 230 0.04 8.12 15.20
C ASP A 230 0.51 6.68 15.43
N PHE A 231 0.82 5.97 14.37
CA PHE A 231 1.31 4.60 14.45
C PHE A 231 2.70 4.57 15.09
N VAL A 232 3.62 5.40 14.62
CA VAL A 232 4.98 5.52 15.16
C VAL A 232 4.95 5.88 16.65
N SER A 233 4.15 6.87 17.02
CA SER A 233 3.99 7.30 18.42
C SER A 233 3.38 6.20 19.29
N ARG A 234 2.29 5.58 18.83
CA ARG A 234 1.56 4.54 19.59
C ARG A 234 2.40 3.31 19.89
N TYR A 235 3.20 2.88 18.92
CA TYR A 235 4.06 1.71 19.08
C TYR A 235 5.45 2.03 19.60
N GLY A 236 5.79 3.32 19.71
CA GLY A 236 7.09 3.78 20.23
C GLY A 236 8.28 3.33 19.37
N ILE A 237 8.09 3.23 18.05
CA ILE A 237 9.07 2.73 17.08
C ILE A 237 9.88 3.85 16.40
N GLY A 238 9.77 5.06 16.90
CA GLY A 238 10.43 6.22 16.33
C GLY A 238 9.96 7.51 16.99
N PHE A 239 10.14 8.61 16.27
CA PHE A 239 9.93 9.96 16.79
C PHE A 239 9.08 10.78 15.83
N VAL A 240 8.18 11.58 16.38
CA VAL A 240 7.35 12.50 15.61
C VAL A 240 8.01 13.88 15.66
N MET A 241 8.20 14.50 14.51
CA MET A 241 8.70 15.85 14.34
C MET A 241 7.51 16.81 14.18
N SER A 242 7.40 17.79 15.07
CA SER A 242 6.36 18.80 15.00
C SER A 242 6.61 19.82 13.88
N ASP A 243 5.57 20.56 13.48
CA ASP A 243 5.65 21.52 12.37
C ASP A 243 6.61 22.68 12.60
N ASP A 244 6.86 23.02 13.85
CA ASP A 244 7.78 24.07 14.25
C ASP A 244 9.22 23.59 14.52
N GLU A 245 9.46 22.25 14.44
CA GLU A 245 10.77 21.63 14.58
C GLU A 245 11.43 21.42 13.22
N ASN A 246 12.75 21.54 13.20
CA ASN A 246 13.60 20.99 12.14
C ASN A 246 14.29 19.71 12.61
N ILE A 247 14.99 19.03 11.72
CA ILE A 247 15.65 17.76 12.03
C ILE A 247 16.71 17.88 13.13
N ASP A 248 17.42 19.00 13.19
CA ASP A 248 18.44 19.24 14.21
C ASP A 248 17.79 19.41 15.60
N ASP A 249 16.63 20.04 15.68
CA ASP A 249 15.87 20.17 16.92
C ASP A 249 15.47 18.78 17.45
N VAL A 250 14.95 17.94 16.56
CA VAL A 250 14.59 16.54 16.89
C VAL A 250 15.81 15.77 17.38
N LEU A 251 16.93 15.85 16.66
CA LEU A 251 18.17 15.16 17.05
C LEU A 251 18.72 15.63 18.40
N ASN A 252 18.59 16.90 18.70
CA ASN A 252 19.07 17.47 19.96
C ASN A 252 18.25 17.00 21.17
N ARG A 253 16.95 16.71 21.01
CA ARG A 253 16.07 16.24 22.09
C ARG A 253 16.05 14.72 22.28
N ILE A 254 16.49 13.95 21.29
CA ILE A 254 16.49 12.48 21.34
C ILE A 254 17.78 12.00 22.02
N SER A 255 17.64 11.28 23.12
CA SER A 255 18.77 10.64 23.81
C SER A 255 19.07 9.26 23.21
N ASP A 256 20.28 8.75 23.48
CA ASP A 256 20.63 7.37 23.11
C ASP A 256 19.74 6.33 23.80
N GLU A 257 19.21 6.65 24.99
CA GLU A 257 18.25 5.81 25.71
C GLU A 257 16.90 5.75 24.96
N ASP A 258 16.44 6.87 24.39
CA ASP A 258 15.22 6.91 23.60
C ASP A 258 15.34 6.09 22.31
N ILE A 259 16.50 6.20 21.64
CA ILE A 259 16.81 5.38 20.46
C ILE A 259 16.81 3.89 20.82
N ALA A 260 17.46 3.53 21.94
CA ALA A 260 17.50 2.13 22.40
C ALA A 260 16.09 1.59 22.71
N LYS A 261 15.24 2.39 23.35
CA LYS A 261 13.82 2.03 23.60
C LYS A 261 13.05 1.83 22.30
N ALA A 262 13.20 2.72 21.33
CA ALA A 262 12.53 2.59 20.05
C ALA A 262 12.93 1.32 19.32
N LYS A 263 14.23 1.01 19.27
CA LYS A 263 14.75 -0.26 18.70
C LYS A 263 14.20 -1.50 19.40
N GLU A 264 14.03 -1.45 20.71
CA GLU A 264 13.41 -2.56 21.45
C GLU A 264 11.94 -2.78 21.05
N GLN A 265 11.19 -1.70 20.82
CA GLN A 265 9.81 -1.81 20.33
C GLN A 265 9.75 -2.33 18.88
N GLU A 266 10.63 -1.85 18.01
CA GLU A 266 10.74 -2.39 16.64
C GLU A 266 11.04 -3.89 16.66
N LYS A 267 11.98 -4.34 17.49
CA LYS A 267 12.31 -5.77 17.63
C LYS A 267 11.09 -6.62 18.03
N LYS A 268 10.16 -6.06 18.82
CA LYS A 268 8.91 -6.74 19.18
C LYS A 268 7.91 -6.75 18.03
N LEU A 269 7.88 -5.71 17.22
CA LEU A 269 6.93 -5.55 16.12
C LEU A 269 7.41 -6.21 14.82
N ALA A 270 8.71 -6.26 14.58
CA ALA A 270 9.32 -6.77 13.36
C ALA A 270 8.82 -8.16 12.92
N PRO A 271 8.66 -9.16 13.80
CA PRO A 271 8.13 -10.46 13.38
C PRO A 271 6.73 -10.39 12.78
N ALA A 272 5.87 -9.50 13.29
CA ALA A 272 4.53 -9.32 12.78
C ALA A 272 4.54 -8.62 11.40
N VAL A 273 5.37 -7.58 11.25
CA VAL A 273 5.55 -6.87 9.97
C VAL A 273 6.18 -7.79 8.92
N ALA A 274 7.20 -8.58 9.28
CA ALA A 274 7.84 -9.54 8.38
C ALA A 274 6.91 -10.69 7.95
N ASP A 275 5.94 -11.07 8.79
CA ASP A 275 4.93 -12.08 8.44
C ASP A 275 3.76 -11.53 7.61
N GLY A 276 3.68 -10.23 7.41
CA GLY A 276 2.59 -9.60 6.66
C GLY A 276 1.30 -9.46 7.47
N MET A 277 1.40 -9.31 8.79
CA MET A 277 0.24 -9.37 9.69
C MET A 277 -0.76 -8.24 9.44
N PHE A 278 -0.29 -7.01 9.20
CA PHE A 278 -1.18 -5.87 9.00
C PHE A 278 -1.98 -5.99 7.70
N THR A 279 -1.31 -6.45 6.63
CA THR A 279 -1.97 -6.72 5.34
C THR A 279 -2.95 -7.88 5.46
N LYS A 280 -2.59 -8.99 6.13
CA LYS A 280 -3.52 -10.11 6.37
C LYS A 280 -4.77 -9.68 7.13
N LEU A 281 -4.61 -8.89 8.21
CA LEU A 281 -5.75 -8.37 8.98
C LEU A 281 -6.65 -7.47 8.11
N MET A 282 -6.07 -6.61 7.29
CA MET A 282 -6.82 -5.78 6.34
C MET A 282 -7.60 -6.66 5.34
N LEU A 283 -6.96 -7.67 4.73
CA LEU A 283 -7.60 -8.58 3.79
C LEU A 283 -8.75 -9.38 4.44
N GLN A 284 -8.59 -9.82 5.70
CA GLN A 284 -9.67 -10.46 6.46
C GLN A 284 -10.84 -9.51 6.70
N GLU A 285 -10.56 -8.27 7.08
CA GLU A 285 -11.60 -7.27 7.31
C GLU A 285 -12.39 -6.96 6.04
N VAL A 286 -11.73 -6.90 4.87
CA VAL A 286 -12.37 -6.78 3.56
C VAL A 286 -13.43 -7.87 3.37
N VAL A 287 -13.04 -9.13 3.59
CA VAL A 287 -13.95 -10.28 3.43
C VAL A 287 -15.13 -10.19 4.40
N CYS A 288 -14.86 -9.89 5.68
CA CYS A 288 -15.92 -9.74 6.69
C CYS A 288 -16.90 -8.62 6.32
N ARG A 289 -16.42 -7.44 5.95
CA ARG A 289 -17.27 -6.29 5.58
C ARG A 289 -18.14 -6.58 4.35
N ILE A 290 -17.57 -7.24 3.33
CA ILE A 290 -18.35 -7.60 2.14
C ILE A 290 -19.44 -8.63 2.49
N ILE A 291 -19.14 -9.61 3.33
CA ILE A 291 -20.13 -10.62 3.78
C ILE A 291 -21.23 -9.96 4.59
N ASP A 292 -20.89 -9.15 5.59
CA ASP A 292 -21.86 -8.48 6.46
C ASP A 292 -22.82 -7.58 5.65
N ASN A 293 -22.29 -6.82 4.69
CA ASN A 293 -23.09 -5.99 3.79
C ASN A 293 -24.00 -6.81 2.87
N THR A 294 -23.65 -8.08 2.61
CA THR A 294 -24.49 -8.99 1.79
C THR A 294 -25.60 -9.65 2.62
N CYS A 295 -25.40 -9.81 3.92
CA CYS A 295 -26.39 -10.40 4.82
C CYS A 295 -27.45 -9.41 5.32
N LEU A 296 -27.26 -8.10 5.09
CA LEU A 296 -28.19 -7.04 5.50
C LEU A 296 -29.21 -6.65 4.42
N ILE A 297 -29.21 -7.33 3.27
CA ILE A 297 -30.17 -7.20 2.16
C ILE A 297 -31.04 -8.46 2.07
#